data_3598cd2ea6e5f37a0d1b227a20454ac4
#
_entry.id   3598cd2ea6e5f37a0d1b227a20454ac4
#
_cell.length_a   1.000
_cell.length_b   1.000
_cell.length_c   1.000
_cell.angle_alpha   90.00
_cell.angle_beta   90.00
_cell.angle_gamma   90.00
#
_symmetry.space_group_name_H-M   'P 1'
#
loop_
_entity.id
_entity.type
_entity.pdbx_description
1 polymer ?
#
loop_
_entity_poly.entity_id
_entity_poly.type
_entity_poly.pdbx_seq_one_letter_code
_entity_poly.pdbx_strand_id
1 'polypeptide(L)'
;MIYPQTILTVADNTGAKKVMCIQILGGNKKYAEIGDTIIAVVKESIPNMPVKRSDIVKAIVVRTKKTIRRQDGMYIRFDDNAAVIVNADNNPRGTRVFGPIAREIRDKNFSKIVSLAPEVL
;
A
#
# COMPACT_ATOMS: atom_id res chain seq x y z
N MET A 1 -5.59 -2.26 10.29
CA MET A 1 -4.23 -2.25 10.87
C MET A 1 -3.37 -3.29 10.19
N ILE A 2 -2.14 -2.92 9.89
CA ILE A 2 -1.19 -3.81 9.24
C ILE A 2 -0.06 -4.09 10.21
N TYR A 3 0.07 -5.35 10.61
CA TYR A 3 1.15 -5.81 11.49
C TYR A 3 2.21 -6.54 10.68
N PRO A 4 3.42 -6.73 11.24
CA PRO A 4 4.37 -7.67 10.63
C PRO A 4 3.69 -9.03 10.42
N GLN A 5 3.97 -9.66 9.27
CA GLN A 5 3.39 -10.91 8.78
C GLN A 5 1.96 -10.79 8.24
N THR A 6 1.36 -9.59 8.21
CA THR A 6 0.09 -9.39 7.53
C THR A 6 0.30 -9.47 6.01
N ILE A 7 -0.59 -10.18 5.31
CA ILE A 7 -0.55 -10.29 3.85
C ILE A 7 -1.48 -9.25 3.26
N LEU A 8 -0.95 -8.47 2.31
CA LEU A 8 -1.69 -7.43 1.61
C LEU A 8 -1.80 -7.75 0.13
N THR A 9 -2.90 -7.31 -0.47
CA THR A 9 -3.07 -7.32 -1.92
C THR A 9 -2.26 -6.17 -2.51
N VAL A 10 -1.61 -6.38 -3.64
CA VAL A 10 -0.89 -5.32 -4.36
C VAL A 10 -1.85 -4.66 -5.34
N ALA A 11 -1.99 -3.35 -5.23
CA ALA A 11 -2.97 -2.57 -5.98
C ALA A 11 -2.35 -1.88 -7.20
N ASP A 12 -1.26 -2.41 -7.75
CA ASP A 12 -0.62 -1.83 -8.93
C ASP A 12 -0.27 -2.88 -9.97
N ASN A 13 0.30 -2.43 -11.09
CA ASN A 13 0.65 -3.28 -12.22
C ASN A 13 2.12 -3.66 -12.30
N THR A 14 2.81 -3.72 -11.17
CA THR A 14 4.23 -4.12 -11.12
C THR A 14 4.45 -5.62 -11.33
N GLY A 15 3.38 -6.41 -11.22
CA GLY A 15 3.45 -7.86 -11.33
C GLY A 15 3.33 -8.60 -10.01
N ALA A 16 3.56 -7.95 -8.89
CA ALA A 16 3.30 -8.54 -7.58
C ALA A 16 1.79 -8.60 -7.35
N LYS A 17 1.31 -9.72 -6.81
CA LYS A 17 -0.10 -9.89 -6.45
C LYS A 17 -0.33 -9.78 -4.97
N LYS A 18 0.54 -10.38 -4.17
CA LYS A 18 0.46 -10.37 -2.70
C LYS A 18 1.82 -10.14 -2.11
N VAL A 19 1.85 -9.34 -1.06
CA VAL A 19 3.05 -9.09 -0.27
C VAL A 19 2.76 -9.32 1.21
N MET A 20 3.78 -9.70 1.95
CA MET A 20 3.68 -9.85 3.41
C MET A 20 4.51 -8.75 4.06
N CYS A 21 3.90 -8.00 4.97
CA CYS A 21 4.59 -6.97 5.73
C CYS A 21 5.66 -7.62 6.62
N ILE A 22 6.89 -7.13 6.55
CA ILE A 22 7.99 -7.57 7.40
C ILE A 22 8.25 -6.53 8.50
N GLN A 23 8.27 -5.25 8.11
CA GLN A 23 8.66 -4.17 8.99
C GLN A 23 7.89 -2.91 8.64
N ILE A 24 7.54 -2.14 9.65
CA ILE A 24 6.87 -0.85 9.47
C ILE A 24 7.92 0.24 9.67
N LEU A 25 8.06 1.14 8.69
CA LEU A 25 8.96 2.28 8.78
C LEU A 25 8.26 3.44 9.50
N GLY A 26 9.04 4.33 10.08
CA GLY A 26 8.52 5.51 10.77
C GLY A 26 8.64 5.45 12.29
N GLY A 27 9.69 4.84 12.81
CA GLY A 27 10.00 4.85 14.23
C GLY A 27 9.41 3.68 14.99
N ASN A 28 8.88 3.92 16.19
CA ASN A 28 8.46 2.85 17.10
C ASN A 28 7.01 2.38 16.86
N LYS A 29 6.58 2.32 15.62
CA LYS A 29 5.23 1.87 15.31
C LYS A 29 5.11 0.36 15.42
N LYS A 30 4.03 -0.10 16.04
CA LYS A 30 3.71 -1.51 16.16
C LYS A 30 2.86 -2.01 15.00
N TYR A 31 2.16 -1.10 14.32
CA TYR A 31 1.31 -1.42 13.17
C TYR A 31 1.29 -0.26 12.19
N ALA A 32 0.94 -0.56 10.95
CA ALA A 32 0.82 0.45 9.90
C ALA A 32 -0.64 0.78 9.64
N GLU A 33 -0.88 2.03 9.28
CA GLU A 33 -2.16 2.55 8.85
C GLU A 33 -2.05 3.02 7.40
N ILE A 34 -3.15 3.52 6.84
CA ILE A 34 -3.15 4.08 5.49
C ILE A 34 -2.14 5.24 5.41
N GLY A 35 -1.30 5.18 4.39
CA GLY A 35 -0.26 6.19 4.17
C GLY A 35 1.07 5.86 4.83
N ASP A 36 1.14 4.81 5.62
CA ASP A 36 2.39 4.38 6.22
C ASP A 36 3.22 3.56 5.23
N THR A 37 4.54 3.68 5.36
CA THR A 37 5.49 2.94 4.54
C THR A 37 5.88 1.66 5.24
N ILE A 38 5.90 0.56 4.50
CA ILE A 38 6.31 -0.74 5.03
C ILE A 38 7.36 -1.37 4.13
N ILE A 39 8.13 -2.29 4.71
CA ILE A 39 8.99 -3.20 3.97
C ILE A 39 8.25 -4.53 3.91
N ALA A 40 8.15 -5.10 2.72
CA ALA A 40 7.39 -6.32 2.51
C ALA A 40 8.13 -7.28 1.59
N VAL A 41 7.80 -8.56 1.70
CA VAL A 41 8.31 -9.59 0.80
C VAL A 41 7.20 -10.04 -0.13
N VAL A 42 7.51 -10.19 -1.41
CA VAL A 42 6.54 -10.62 -2.41
C VAL A 42 6.28 -12.12 -2.24
N LYS A 43 5.02 -12.47 -1.99
CA LYS A 43 4.60 -13.85 -1.80
C LYS A 43 4.00 -14.47 -3.05
N GLU A 44 3.41 -13.67 -3.91
CA GLU A 44 2.80 -14.12 -5.14
C GLU A 44 3.00 -13.07 -6.22
N SER A 45 3.45 -13.48 -7.41
CA SER A 45 3.70 -12.56 -8.52
C SER A 45 3.35 -13.21 -9.85
N ILE A 46 3.14 -12.36 -10.86
CA ILE A 46 2.94 -12.79 -12.25
C ILE A 46 4.31 -13.07 -12.86
N PRO A 47 4.52 -14.24 -13.51
CA PRO A 47 5.79 -14.53 -14.17
C PRO A 47 6.15 -13.49 -15.23
N ASN A 48 7.45 -13.28 -15.44
CA ASN A 48 8.01 -12.37 -16.45
C ASN A 48 7.70 -10.89 -16.24
N MET A 49 7.37 -10.50 -15.02
CA MET A 49 7.18 -9.09 -14.65
C MET A 49 8.40 -8.61 -13.83
N PRO A 50 8.61 -7.27 -13.71
CA PRO A 50 9.75 -6.72 -13.00
C PRO A 50 9.87 -7.16 -11.54
N VAL A 51 8.75 -7.31 -10.85
CA VAL A 51 8.75 -7.73 -9.44
C VAL A 51 8.49 -9.22 -9.37
N LYS A 52 9.39 -9.93 -8.70
CA LYS A 52 9.37 -11.40 -8.63
C LYS A 52 9.08 -11.87 -7.22
N ARG A 53 8.64 -13.13 -7.11
CA ARG A 53 8.42 -13.79 -5.82
C ARG A 53 9.70 -13.75 -4.99
N SER A 54 9.54 -13.54 -3.69
CA SER A 54 10.62 -13.44 -2.70
C SER A 54 11.44 -12.16 -2.76
N ASP A 55 11.13 -11.22 -3.68
CA ASP A 55 11.75 -9.91 -3.66
C ASP A 55 11.30 -9.14 -2.41
N ILE A 56 12.24 -8.38 -1.84
CA ILE A 56 11.94 -7.46 -0.74
C ILE A 56 11.69 -6.10 -1.35
N VAL A 57 10.53 -5.52 -1.05
CA VAL A 57 10.09 -4.26 -1.66
C VAL A 57 9.62 -3.29 -0.59
N LYS A 58 9.67 -2.00 -0.93
CA LYS A 58 9.09 -0.93 -0.13
C LYS A 58 7.70 -0.63 -0.68
N ALA A 59 6.72 -0.49 0.21
CA ALA A 59 5.34 -0.28 -0.19
C ALA A 59 4.65 0.75 0.70
N ILE A 60 3.62 1.39 0.15
CA ILE A 60 2.76 2.33 0.86
C ILE A 60 1.39 1.69 1.01
N VAL A 61 0.87 1.65 2.22
CA VAL A 61 -0.47 1.11 2.49
C VAL A 61 -1.52 2.09 1.98
N VAL A 62 -2.37 1.65 1.06
CA VAL A 62 -3.38 2.51 0.43
C VAL A 62 -4.81 2.18 0.84
N ARG A 63 -5.07 0.97 1.32
CA ARG A 63 -6.38 0.53 1.81
C ARG A 63 -6.21 -0.37 3.02
N THR A 64 -7.14 -0.25 3.98
CA THR A 64 -7.21 -1.16 5.12
C THR A 64 -8.64 -1.59 5.37
N LYS A 65 -8.81 -2.78 5.93
CA LYS A 65 -10.12 -3.27 6.39
C LYS A 65 -10.57 -2.59 7.66
N LYS A 66 -9.65 -2.01 8.41
CA LYS A 66 -10.00 -1.33 9.64
C LYS A 66 -10.69 0.00 9.33
N THR A 67 -11.78 0.28 10.03
CA THR A 67 -12.51 1.54 9.92
C THR A 67 -11.64 2.70 10.38
N ILE A 68 -11.59 3.77 9.58
CA ILE A 68 -10.89 5.01 9.89
C ILE A 68 -11.93 6.07 10.18
N ARG A 69 -11.79 6.74 11.32
CA ARG A 69 -12.60 7.91 11.63
C ARG A 69 -11.92 9.16 11.07
N ARG A 70 -12.69 9.94 10.31
CA ARG A 70 -12.23 11.21 9.77
C ARG A 70 -12.68 12.38 10.63
N GLN A 71 -12.02 13.53 10.48
CA GLN A 71 -12.29 14.73 11.28
C GLN A 71 -13.71 15.27 11.08
N ASP A 72 -14.31 15.04 9.93
CA ASP A 72 -15.69 15.45 9.62
C ASP A 72 -16.76 14.54 10.20
N GLY A 73 -16.37 13.56 11.02
CA GLY A 73 -17.26 12.60 11.63
C GLY A 73 -17.64 11.42 10.75
N MET A 74 -17.15 11.38 9.52
CA MET A 74 -17.38 10.24 8.63
C MET A 74 -16.40 9.11 8.90
N TYR A 75 -16.80 7.89 8.55
CA TYR A 75 -15.98 6.70 8.65
C TYR A 75 -15.75 6.11 7.26
N ILE A 76 -14.56 5.56 7.05
CA ILE A 76 -14.25 4.85 5.82
C ILE A 76 -13.61 3.52 6.16
N ARG A 77 -13.99 2.49 5.39
CA ARG A 77 -13.45 1.14 5.50
C ARG A 77 -13.42 0.51 4.12
N PHE A 78 -12.34 -0.18 3.82
CA PHE A 78 -12.20 -0.91 2.56
C PHE A 78 -12.42 -2.41 2.78
N ASP A 79 -12.66 -3.14 1.69
CA ASP A 79 -12.92 -4.58 1.75
C ASP A 79 -11.63 -5.40 1.87
N ASP A 80 -10.48 -4.80 1.60
CA ASP A 80 -9.20 -5.48 1.66
C ASP A 80 -8.10 -4.57 2.25
N ASN A 81 -6.98 -5.19 2.59
CA ASN A 81 -5.75 -4.48 2.90
C ASN A 81 -4.91 -4.47 1.63
N ALA A 82 -4.53 -3.30 1.16
CA ALA A 82 -3.81 -3.18 -0.09
C ALA A 82 -2.66 -2.18 0.01
N ALA A 83 -1.63 -2.42 -0.80
CA ALA A 83 -0.45 -1.59 -0.84
C ALA A 83 0.00 -1.36 -2.29
N VAL A 84 0.74 -0.28 -2.49
CA VAL A 84 1.36 0.06 -3.77
C VAL A 84 2.87 0.01 -3.59
N ILE A 85 3.56 -0.68 -4.50
CA ILE A 85 5.01 -0.83 -4.44
C ILE A 85 5.66 0.46 -4.94
N VAL A 86 6.63 0.95 -4.17
CA VAL A 86 7.38 2.17 -4.48
C VAL A 86 8.87 1.88 -4.49
N ASN A 87 9.63 2.77 -5.13
CA ASN A 87 11.10 2.72 -5.10
C ASN A 87 11.64 3.45 -3.87
N ALA A 88 12.98 3.54 -3.76
CA ALA A 88 13.62 4.20 -2.62
C ALA A 88 13.24 5.67 -2.48
N ASP A 89 12.84 6.33 -3.57
CA ASP A 89 12.44 7.74 -3.58
C ASP A 89 10.95 7.93 -3.28
N ASN A 90 10.25 6.88 -2.89
CA ASN A 90 8.79 6.88 -2.64
C ASN A 90 7.94 7.14 -3.89
N ASN A 91 8.51 6.91 -5.08
CA ASN A 91 7.76 7.00 -6.33
C ASN A 91 7.18 5.64 -6.68
N PRO A 92 5.93 5.58 -7.21
CA PRO A 92 5.35 4.30 -7.63
C PRO A 92 6.21 3.60 -8.67
N ARG A 93 6.42 2.31 -8.52
CA ARG A 93 7.13 1.50 -9.52
C ARG A 93 6.22 1.12 -10.68
N GLY A 94 4.93 1.02 -10.44
CA GLY A 94 3.95 0.75 -11.49
C GLY A 94 3.46 2.03 -12.14
N THR A 95 2.71 1.87 -13.23
CA THR A 95 2.11 2.98 -13.98
C THR A 95 0.62 3.14 -13.73
N ARG A 96 0.00 2.18 -13.04
CA ARG A 96 -1.44 2.19 -12.73
C ARG A 96 -1.67 1.70 -11.31
N VAL A 97 -2.71 2.26 -10.70
CA VAL A 97 -3.22 1.80 -9.40
C VAL A 97 -4.63 1.26 -9.62
N PHE A 98 -4.92 0.09 -9.08
CA PHE A 98 -6.21 -0.58 -9.23
C PHE A 98 -7.10 -0.33 -8.02
N GLY A 99 -8.34 0.06 -8.28
CA GLY A 99 -9.33 0.30 -7.26
C GLY A 99 -9.14 1.64 -6.52
N PRO A 100 -10.02 1.92 -5.56
CA PRO A 100 -9.97 3.19 -4.83
C PRO A 100 -8.81 3.22 -3.84
N ILE A 101 -8.36 4.43 -3.52
CA ILE A 101 -7.43 4.66 -2.43
C ILE A 101 -8.01 5.70 -1.49
N ALA A 102 -7.50 5.74 -0.25
CA ALA A 102 -7.93 6.76 0.70
C ALA A 102 -7.19 8.08 0.44
N ARG A 103 -7.89 9.20 0.64
CA ARG A 103 -7.27 10.53 0.42
C ARG A 103 -6.18 10.86 1.43
N GLU A 104 -6.07 10.13 2.53
CA GLU A 104 -4.98 10.29 3.49
C GLU A 104 -3.60 10.11 2.85
N ILE A 105 -3.53 9.40 1.73
CA ILE A 105 -2.28 9.25 0.95
C ILE A 105 -1.79 10.62 0.46
N ARG A 106 -2.69 11.50 0.02
CA ARG A 106 -2.34 12.86 -0.40
C ARG A 106 -1.77 13.66 0.76
N ASP A 107 -2.36 13.51 1.94
CA ASP A 107 -1.93 14.25 3.13
C ASP A 107 -0.53 13.84 3.59
N LYS A 108 -0.07 12.68 3.17
CA LYS A 108 1.27 12.16 3.48
C LYS A 108 2.28 12.42 2.35
N ASN A 109 1.94 13.30 1.40
CA ASN A 109 2.81 13.74 0.30
C ASN A 109 3.09 12.66 -0.75
N PHE A 110 2.18 11.72 -0.94
CA PHE A 110 2.30 10.70 -2.00
C PHE A 110 1.42 11.07 -3.19
N SER A 111 1.56 12.29 -3.70
CA SER A 111 0.71 12.82 -4.77
C SER A 111 0.80 12.02 -6.06
N LYS A 112 1.96 11.40 -6.34
CA LYS A 112 2.12 10.58 -7.54
C LYS A 112 1.25 9.33 -7.50
N ILE A 113 1.09 8.72 -6.34
CA ILE A 113 0.19 7.58 -6.16
C ILE A 113 -1.26 8.03 -6.38
N VAL A 114 -1.63 9.16 -5.83
CA VAL A 114 -2.98 9.72 -5.99
C VAL A 114 -3.28 9.98 -7.47
N SER A 115 -2.33 10.50 -8.22
CA SER A 115 -2.53 10.81 -9.65
C SER A 115 -2.73 9.56 -10.51
N LEU A 116 -2.24 8.41 -10.06
CA LEU A 116 -2.40 7.14 -10.78
C LEU A 116 -3.68 6.40 -10.42
N ALA A 117 -4.33 6.78 -9.33
CA ALA A 117 -5.51 6.08 -8.84
C ALA A 117 -6.76 6.47 -9.62
N PRO A 118 -7.65 5.50 -9.94
CA PRO A 118 -8.90 5.81 -10.63
C PRO A 118 -9.91 6.51 -9.75
N GLU A 119 -9.81 6.34 -8.43
CA GLU A 119 -10.77 6.92 -7.50
C GLU A 119 -10.08 7.17 -6.15
N VAL A 120 -10.34 8.32 -5.56
CA VAL A 120 -9.81 8.72 -4.25
C VAL A 120 -10.97 8.97 -3.31
N LEU A 121 -11.07 8.17 -2.29
CA LEU A 121 -12.12 8.24 -1.28
C LEU A 121 -11.53 8.77 0.03
#